data_901e6f59bde0baba94f50cb979eea592
#
_entry.id   901e6f59bde0baba94f50cb979eea592
#
_cell.length_a   1.000
_cell.length_b   1.000
_cell.length_c   1.000
_cell.angle_alpha   90.00
_cell.angle_beta   90.00
_cell.angle_gamma   90.00
#
_symmetry.space_group_name_H-M   'P 1'
#
loop_
_entity.id
_entity.type
_entity.pdbx_description
1 polymer ?
#
loop_
_entity_poly.entity_id
_entity_poly.type
_entity_poly.pdbx_seq_one_letter_code
_entity_poly.pdbx_strand_id
1 'polypeptide(L)'
;PAGFYYKTFMWPASFWEKYEYLIRHSAGLGKSPTEKDPDVYDHRYVHCDVLVVGAGISGILAAKNAAKNNLKTLLVDEKNELGGSTIYQNREFNKIENQSSSDWLKKEIQELRNIKSLEIKTRTSVAAFHGYNYLLARENLTDHLEKKDKQGKIRQRLLKIRAKKVILATGALE
;
A
#
# COMPACT_ATOMS: atom_id res chain seq x y z
N PRO A 1 -6.01 12.92 29.34
CA PRO A 1 -4.63 12.86 29.82
C PRO A 1 -4.00 11.52 29.48
N ALA A 2 -2.75 11.51 29.07
CA ALA A 2 -2.00 10.30 28.75
C ALA A 2 -1.99 9.35 29.96
N GLY A 3 -2.24 8.08 29.73
CA GLY A 3 -2.26 7.05 30.77
C GLY A 3 -3.55 6.94 31.57
N PHE A 4 -4.63 7.59 31.16
CA PHE A 4 -5.94 7.50 31.84
C PHE A 4 -6.36 6.03 32.10
N TYR A 5 -6.33 5.19 31.08
CA TYR A 5 -6.71 3.78 31.22
C TYR A 5 -5.80 3.01 32.17
N TYR A 6 -4.50 3.19 32.07
CA TYR A 6 -3.54 2.48 32.91
C TYR A 6 -3.62 2.91 34.37
N LYS A 7 -3.92 4.18 34.67
CA LYS A 7 -4.01 4.68 36.03
C LYS A 7 -5.36 4.38 36.68
N THR A 8 -6.45 4.41 35.92
CA THR A 8 -7.81 4.31 36.46
C THR A 8 -8.27 2.88 36.64
N PHE A 9 -7.88 1.95 35.72
CA PHE A 9 -8.44 0.59 35.70
C PHE A 9 -7.44 -0.49 36.12
N MET A 10 -6.22 -0.14 36.53
CA MET A 10 -5.23 -1.11 36.97
C MET A 10 -5.19 -1.33 38.50
N TRP A 11 -6.09 -0.76 39.25
CA TRP A 11 -6.16 -1.00 40.67
C TRP A 11 -7.58 -1.44 41.09
N PRO A 12 -7.73 -2.60 41.79
CA PRO A 12 -6.65 -3.62 41.97
C PRO A 12 -6.34 -4.33 40.65
N ALA A 13 -5.07 -4.67 40.44
CA ALA A 13 -4.57 -5.26 39.18
C ALA A 13 -5.31 -6.54 38.76
N SER A 14 -5.79 -7.32 39.74
CA SER A 14 -6.59 -8.53 39.51
C SER A 14 -7.95 -8.29 38.83
N PHE A 15 -8.42 -7.05 38.78
CA PHE A 15 -9.70 -6.70 38.15
C PHE A 15 -9.54 -6.26 36.69
N TRP A 16 -8.31 -6.16 36.17
CA TRP A 16 -8.06 -5.70 34.81
C TRP A 16 -8.86 -6.47 33.75
N GLU A 17 -8.91 -7.77 33.81
CA GLU A 17 -9.63 -8.61 32.85
C GLU A 17 -11.13 -8.29 32.80
N LYS A 18 -11.73 -7.95 33.96
CA LYS A 18 -13.14 -7.55 34.05
C LYS A 18 -13.36 -6.15 33.45
N TYR A 19 -12.44 -5.22 33.75
CA TYR A 19 -12.52 -3.86 33.19
C TYR A 19 -12.27 -3.89 31.68
N GLU A 20 -11.32 -4.68 31.21
CA GLU A 20 -11.02 -4.85 29.79
C GLU A 20 -12.26 -5.34 29.03
N TYR A 21 -12.94 -6.34 29.54
CA TYR A 21 -14.19 -6.85 28.96
C TYR A 21 -15.24 -5.74 28.82
N LEU A 22 -15.47 -4.97 29.89
CA LEU A 22 -16.45 -3.89 29.87
C LEU A 22 -16.08 -2.77 28.89
N ILE A 23 -14.81 -2.36 28.91
CA ILE A 23 -14.29 -1.31 28.04
C ILE A 23 -14.38 -1.74 26.59
N ARG A 24 -13.97 -2.97 26.29
CA ARG A 24 -14.01 -3.55 24.92
C ARG A 24 -15.45 -3.61 24.41
N HIS A 25 -16.39 -4.04 25.24
CA HIS A 25 -17.80 -4.12 24.88
C HIS A 25 -18.40 -2.74 24.62
N SER A 26 -18.12 -1.79 25.50
CA SER A 26 -18.57 -0.39 25.36
C SER A 26 -17.98 0.33 24.16
N ALA A 27 -16.76 -0.02 23.77
CA ALA A 27 -16.08 0.51 22.58
C ALA A 27 -16.50 -0.18 21.27
N GLY A 28 -17.39 -1.18 21.31
CA GLY A 28 -17.83 -1.92 20.12
C GLY A 28 -16.76 -2.81 19.49
N LEU A 29 -15.69 -3.12 20.22
CA LEU A 29 -14.56 -3.92 19.69
C LEU A 29 -14.85 -5.44 19.63
N GLY A 30 -16.01 -5.90 20.10
CA GLY A 30 -16.41 -7.30 20.10
C GLY A 30 -15.55 -8.19 21.01
N LYS A 31 -15.58 -9.49 20.76
CA LYS A 31 -14.75 -10.47 21.48
C LYS A 31 -13.40 -10.64 20.80
N SER A 32 -12.35 -10.81 21.59
CA SER A 32 -11.04 -11.23 21.05
C SER A 32 -11.18 -12.61 20.39
N PRO A 33 -10.56 -12.84 19.22
CA PRO A 33 -10.53 -14.16 18.64
C PRO A 33 -9.76 -15.12 19.57
N THR A 34 -10.33 -16.31 19.77
CA THR A 34 -9.73 -17.38 20.58
C THR A 34 -8.99 -18.41 19.73
N GLU A 35 -9.25 -18.42 18.44
CA GLU A 35 -8.62 -19.31 17.48
C GLU A 35 -7.35 -18.67 16.92
N LYS A 36 -6.40 -19.50 16.55
CA LYS A 36 -5.18 -19.06 15.86
C LYS A 36 -5.54 -18.48 14.49
N ASP A 37 -4.95 -17.36 14.15
CA ASP A 37 -5.08 -16.79 12.80
C ASP A 37 -4.59 -17.80 11.75
N PRO A 38 -5.47 -18.26 10.82
CA PRO A 38 -5.10 -19.20 9.78
C PRO A 38 -4.29 -18.56 8.64
N ASP A 39 -4.22 -17.24 8.60
CA ASP A 39 -3.55 -16.52 7.53
C ASP A 39 -2.02 -16.55 7.68
N VAL A 40 -1.34 -16.53 6.55
CA VAL A 40 0.14 -16.51 6.47
C VAL A 40 0.59 -15.13 6.04
N TYR A 41 1.55 -14.60 6.78
CA TYR A 41 2.15 -13.29 6.52
C TYR A 41 3.65 -13.43 6.27
N ASP A 42 4.20 -12.50 5.48
CA ASP A 42 5.62 -12.46 5.13
C ASP A 42 6.15 -11.03 5.27
N HIS A 43 7.46 -10.87 5.33
CA HIS A 43 8.10 -9.56 5.25
C HIS A 43 9.35 -9.62 4.37
N ARG A 44 9.62 -8.53 3.65
CA ARG A 44 10.79 -8.42 2.79
C ARG A 44 11.47 -7.06 2.90
N TYR A 45 12.79 -7.09 2.80
CA TYR A 45 13.58 -5.87 2.63
C TYR A 45 13.73 -5.58 1.14
N VAL A 46 13.50 -4.33 0.76
CA VAL A 46 13.61 -3.87 -0.62
C VAL A 46 14.52 -2.65 -0.67
N HIS A 47 15.46 -2.64 -1.60
CA HIS A 47 16.37 -1.53 -1.83
C HIS A 47 16.21 -1.05 -3.27
N CYS A 48 16.02 0.26 -3.46
CA CYS A 48 15.91 0.88 -4.78
C CYS A 48 16.60 2.25 -4.80
N ASP A 49 16.90 2.72 -5.99
CA ASP A 49 17.42 4.08 -6.17
C ASP A 49 16.29 5.09 -6.07
N VAL A 50 15.16 4.79 -6.72
CA VAL A 50 13.97 5.64 -6.70
C VAL A 50 12.75 4.81 -6.31
N LEU A 51 12.02 5.27 -5.28
CA LEU A 51 10.68 4.79 -4.96
C LEU A 51 9.67 5.83 -5.45
N VAL A 52 8.69 5.39 -6.23
CA VAL A 52 7.55 6.22 -6.64
C VAL A 52 6.30 5.66 -5.98
N VAL A 53 5.60 6.49 -5.22
CA VAL A 53 4.36 6.13 -4.52
C VAL A 53 3.18 6.76 -5.23
N GLY A 54 2.29 5.93 -5.77
CA GLY A 54 1.15 6.31 -6.60
C GLY A 54 1.44 6.16 -8.09
N ALA A 55 0.55 5.47 -8.80
CA ALA A 55 0.67 5.19 -10.23
C ALA A 55 -0.39 5.92 -11.07
N GLY A 56 -0.72 7.14 -10.69
CA GLY A 56 -1.38 8.10 -11.58
C GLY A 56 -0.45 8.57 -12.69
N ILE A 57 -0.90 9.48 -13.55
CA ILE A 57 -0.10 10.01 -14.68
C ILE A 57 1.27 10.49 -14.22
N SER A 58 1.33 11.30 -13.18
CA SER A 58 2.58 11.85 -12.64
C SER A 58 3.54 10.75 -12.17
N GLY A 59 3.02 9.74 -11.46
CA GLY A 59 3.83 8.62 -10.97
C GLY A 59 4.33 7.72 -12.10
N ILE A 60 3.51 7.44 -13.09
CA ILE A 60 3.88 6.70 -14.29
C ILE A 60 5.03 7.39 -15.02
N LEU A 61 4.91 8.69 -15.28
CA LEU A 61 5.94 9.45 -15.97
C LEU A 61 7.24 9.54 -15.16
N ALA A 62 7.13 9.77 -13.84
CA ALA A 62 8.28 9.81 -12.94
C ALA A 62 9.03 8.47 -12.91
N ALA A 63 8.29 7.35 -12.76
CA ALA A 63 8.87 6.01 -12.75
C ALA A 63 9.52 5.66 -14.09
N LYS A 64 8.87 5.98 -15.21
CA LYS A 64 9.38 5.79 -16.56
C LYS A 64 10.70 6.54 -16.77
N ASN A 65 10.74 7.82 -16.38
CA ASN A 65 11.94 8.65 -16.53
C ASN A 65 13.09 8.13 -15.66
N ALA A 66 12.85 7.81 -14.41
CA ALA A 66 13.86 7.25 -13.52
C ALA A 66 14.43 5.93 -14.07
N ALA A 67 13.55 5.03 -14.49
CA ALA A 67 13.94 3.72 -14.97
C ALA A 67 14.65 3.76 -16.35
N LYS A 68 14.27 4.66 -17.26
CA LYS A 68 14.99 4.90 -18.54
C LYS A 68 16.42 5.41 -18.33
N ASN A 69 16.70 6.06 -17.20
CA ASN A 69 18.03 6.46 -16.79
C ASN A 69 18.78 5.35 -16.02
N ASN A 70 18.37 4.10 -16.17
CA ASN A 70 18.96 2.92 -15.53
C ASN A 70 18.95 2.94 -13.98
N LEU A 71 18.13 3.77 -13.36
CA LEU A 71 17.94 3.75 -11.92
C LEU A 71 17.03 2.58 -11.54
N LYS A 72 17.42 1.79 -10.53
CA LYS A 72 16.58 0.75 -9.97
C LYS A 72 15.34 1.39 -9.33
N THR A 73 14.22 1.31 -10.02
CA THR A 73 13.00 2.02 -9.68
C THR A 73 11.93 1.05 -9.17
N LEU A 74 11.28 1.40 -8.07
CA LEU A 74 10.08 0.72 -7.57
C LEU A 74 8.90 1.66 -7.67
N LEU A 75 7.86 1.26 -8.41
CA LEU A 75 6.58 1.94 -8.47
C LEU A 75 5.55 1.14 -7.66
N VAL A 76 4.91 1.79 -6.69
CA VAL A 76 3.89 1.16 -5.85
C VAL A 76 2.56 1.91 -5.96
N ASP A 77 1.45 1.17 -5.99
CA ASP A 77 0.09 1.73 -5.97
C ASP A 77 -0.84 0.86 -5.13
N GLU A 78 -1.75 1.49 -4.40
CA GLU A 78 -2.73 0.78 -3.56
C GLU A 78 -3.82 0.07 -4.38
N LYS A 79 -4.11 0.58 -5.58
CA LYS A 79 -5.10 0.00 -6.49
C LYS A 79 -4.52 -1.20 -7.22
N ASN A 80 -5.39 -1.97 -7.82
CA ASN A 80 -5.02 -3.14 -8.63
C ASN A 80 -4.57 -2.77 -10.05
N GLU A 81 -4.88 -1.54 -10.49
CA GLU A 81 -4.61 -1.04 -11.83
C GLU A 81 -3.85 0.29 -11.77
N LEU A 82 -2.96 0.50 -12.74
CA LEU A 82 -2.23 1.74 -12.89
C LEU A 82 -3.09 2.77 -13.66
N GLY A 83 -2.93 4.06 -13.34
CA GLY A 83 -3.61 5.15 -14.04
C GLY A 83 -4.31 6.14 -13.12
N GLY A 84 -4.47 5.81 -11.83
CA GLY A 84 -5.06 6.72 -10.85
C GLY A 84 -6.47 7.18 -11.24
N SER A 85 -6.76 8.48 -11.10
CA SER A 85 -8.06 9.08 -11.45
C SER A 85 -8.36 9.03 -12.95
N THR A 86 -7.36 8.91 -13.80
CA THR A 86 -7.53 8.85 -15.27
C THR A 86 -8.39 7.67 -15.73
N ILE A 87 -8.43 6.58 -14.95
CA ILE A 87 -9.26 5.41 -15.25
C ILE A 87 -10.75 5.73 -15.20
N TYR A 88 -11.15 6.63 -14.30
CA TYR A 88 -12.55 6.95 -13.99
C TYR A 88 -13.04 8.23 -14.67
N GLN A 89 -12.13 9.00 -15.27
CA GLN A 89 -12.49 10.24 -15.96
C GLN A 89 -13.22 9.95 -17.27
N ASN A 90 -14.19 10.81 -17.58
CA ASN A 90 -15.02 10.67 -18.79
C ASN A 90 -14.15 10.74 -20.05
N ARG A 91 -14.16 9.67 -20.85
CA ARG A 91 -13.23 9.45 -21.97
C ARG A 91 -13.35 10.50 -23.09
N GLU A 92 -14.49 11.16 -23.21
CA GLU A 92 -14.77 12.08 -24.31
C GLU A 92 -14.08 13.44 -24.18
N PHE A 93 -13.75 13.88 -22.96
CA PHE A 93 -13.23 15.23 -22.71
C PHE A 93 -11.74 15.27 -22.38
N ASN A 94 -11.13 14.14 -22.04
CA ASN A 94 -9.73 14.10 -21.60
C ASN A 94 -8.80 13.56 -22.69
N LYS A 95 -8.09 14.49 -23.32
CA LYS A 95 -7.02 14.17 -24.28
C LYS A 95 -5.66 14.44 -23.66
N ILE A 96 -4.72 13.53 -23.86
CA ILE A 96 -3.32 13.68 -23.51
C ILE A 96 -2.54 13.49 -24.83
N GLU A 97 -1.70 14.46 -25.18
CA GLU A 97 -0.91 14.42 -26.43
C GLU A 97 -1.78 14.16 -27.67
N ASN A 98 -2.94 14.81 -27.78
CA ASN A 98 -3.91 14.69 -28.89
C ASN A 98 -4.55 13.29 -29.06
N GLN A 99 -4.37 12.38 -28.12
CA GLN A 99 -5.03 11.06 -28.09
C GLN A 99 -5.93 10.91 -26.86
N SER A 100 -6.80 9.90 -26.83
CA SER A 100 -7.62 9.65 -25.66
C SER A 100 -6.73 9.31 -24.45
N SER A 101 -7.10 9.78 -23.26
CA SER A 101 -6.35 9.47 -22.02
C SER A 101 -6.23 7.96 -21.77
N SER A 102 -7.23 7.19 -22.19
CA SER A 102 -7.23 5.72 -22.08
C SER A 102 -6.19 5.07 -22.99
N ASP A 103 -6.07 5.53 -24.23
CA ASP A 103 -5.12 4.94 -25.19
C ASP A 103 -3.69 5.35 -24.87
N TRP A 104 -3.52 6.62 -24.45
CA TRP A 104 -2.25 7.08 -23.91
C TRP A 104 -1.80 6.22 -22.72
N LEU A 105 -2.70 5.99 -21.76
CA LEU A 105 -2.41 5.20 -20.56
C LEU A 105 -2.04 3.75 -20.90
N LYS A 106 -2.76 3.11 -21.81
CA LYS A 106 -2.44 1.74 -22.26
C LYS A 106 -1.03 1.66 -22.86
N LYS A 107 -0.70 2.61 -23.70
CA LYS A 107 0.63 2.70 -24.32
C LYS A 107 1.72 2.87 -23.25
N GLU A 108 1.54 3.82 -22.33
CA GLU A 108 2.50 4.06 -21.26
C GLU A 108 2.71 2.84 -20.35
N ILE A 109 1.63 2.16 -19.97
CA ILE A 109 1.71 0.95 -19.13
C ILE A 109 2.45 -0.17 -19.89
N GLN A 110 2.23 -0.33 -21.18
CA GLN A 110 2.93 -1.32 -21.98
C GLN A 110 4.43 -1.01 -22.07
N GLU A 111 4.79 0.25 -22.26
CA GLU A 111 6.18 0.67 -22.25
C GLU A 111 6.86 0.43 -20.90
N LEU A 112 6.19 0.78 -19.80
CA LEU A 112 6.69 0.57 -18.42
C LEU A 112 7.03 -0.89 -18.16
N ARG A 113 6.17 -1.81 -18.56
CA ARG A 113 6.36 -3.26 -18.34
C ARG A 113 7.59 -3.83 -19.03
N ASN A 114 8.07 -3.16 -20.06
CA ASN A 114 9.26 -3.57 -20.83
C ASN A 114 10.57 -3.04 -20.25
N ILE A 115 10.54 -2.17 -19.24
CA ILE A 115 11.73 -1.57 -18.65
C ILE A 115 12.27 -2.49 -17.54
N LYS A 116 13.43 -3.08 -17.75
CA LYS A 116 14.04 -4.05 -16.80
C LYS A 116 14.42 -3.46 -15.45
N SER A 117 14.76 -2.16 -15.40
CA SER A 117 15.12 -1.46 -14.16
C SER A 117 13.94 -1.02 -13.32
N LEU A 118 12.69 -1.29 -13.77
CA LEU A 118 11.45 -0.95 -13.10
C LEU A 118 10.75 -2.19 -12.54
N GLU A 119 10.48 -2.18 -11.25
CA GLU A 119 9.55 -3.10 -10.58
C GLU A 119 8.25 -2.36 -10.27
N ILE A 120 7.12 -2.99 -10.60
CA ILE A 120 5.78 -2.43 -10.34
C ILE A 120 5.05 -3.33 -9.35
N LYS A 121 4.53 -2.73 -8.28
CA LYS A 121 3.69 -3.42 -7.29
C LYS A 121 2.37 -2.70 -7.13
N THR A 122 1.32 -3.32 -7.61
CA THR A 122 -0.07 -2.94 -7.35
C THR A 122 -0.57 -3.51 -6.03
N ARG A 123 -1.73 -3.09 -5.55
CA ARG A 123 -2.31 -3.50 -4.26
C ARG A 123 -1.34 -3.30 -3.09
N THR A 124 -0.51 -2.27 -3.19
CA THR A 124 0.58 -1.99 -2.24
C THR A 124 0.42 -0.59 -1.68
N SER A 125 0.00 -0.51 -0.42
CA SER A 125 -0.21 0.75 0.28
C SER A 125 1.01 1.09 1.13
N VAL A 126 1.55 2.30 0.97
CA VAL A 126 2.61 2.83 1.84
C VAL A 126 1.95 3.33 3.13
N ALA A 127 2.31 2.72 4.26
CA ALA A 127 1.70 2.99 5.56
C ALA A 127 2.53 3.95 6.43
N ALA A 128 3.85 4.02 6.21
CA ALA A 128 4.72 4.89 7.00
C ALA A 128 5.93 5.35 6.20
N PHE A 129 6.38 6.57 6.49
CA PHE A 129 7.58 7.17 5.95
C PHE A 129 8.44 7.70 7.11
N HIS A 130 9.58 7.07 7.32
CA HIS A 130 10.52 7.36 8.38
C HIS A 130 11.77 8.09 7.87
N GLY A 131 12.62 8.50 8.76
CA GLY A 131 13.90 9.11 8.42
C GLY A 131 14.78 8.28 7.48
N TYR A 132 15.66 8.95 6.76
CA TYR A 132 16.59 8.33 5.79
C TYR A 132 15.89 7.55 4.66
N ASN A 133 14.72 8.00 4.20
CA ASN A 133 13.91 7.36 3.16
C ASN A 133 13.65 5.88 3.43
N TYR A 134 13.30 5.57 4.68
CA TYR A 134 12.84 4.25 5.08
C TYR A 134 11.32 4.24 5.14
N LEU A 135 10.70 3.37 4.33
CA LEU A 135 9.25 3.28 4.23
C LEU A 135 8.78 1.87 4.56
N LEU A 136 7.57 1.82 5.11
CA LEU A 136 6.83 0.57 5.31
C LEU A 136 5.65 0.56 4.35
N ALA A 137 5.52 -0.52 3.60
CA ALA A 137 4.38 -0.72 2.72
C ALA A 137 3.77 -2.11 2.93
N ARG A 138 2.46 -2.20 2.81
CA ARG A 138 1.70 -3.46 2.87
C ARG A 138 1.28 -3.85 1.46
N GLU A 139 1.80 -4.96 0.99
CA GLU A 139 1.42 -5.60 -0.29
C GLU A 139 0.33 -6.65 -0.02
N ASN A 140 -0.84 -6.48 -0.62
CA ASN A 140 -1.96 -7.43 -0.54
C ASN A 140 -1.83 -8.46 -1.65
N LEU A 141 -1.47 -9.70 -1.31
CA LEU A 141 -1.19 -10.76 -2.28
C LEU A 141 -2.42 -11.59 -2.61
N THR A 142 -3.25 -11.91 -1.62
CA THR A 142 -4.38 -12.82 -1.82
C THR A 142 -5.71 -12.34 -1.25
N ASP A 143 -5.80 -11.14 -0.68
CA ASP A 143 -7.05 -10.62 -0.09
C ASP A 143 -8.22 -10.59 -1.09
N HIS A 144 -7.92 -10.42 -2.37
CA HIS A 144 -8.89 -10.36 -3.47
C HIS A 144 -9.30 -11.73 -4.03
N LEU A 145 -8.68 -12.82 -3.57
CA LEU A 145 -8.96 -14.18 -4.02
C LEU A 145 -10.08 -14.83 -3.20
N GLU A 146 -10.72 -15.84 -3.73
CA GLU A 146 -11.66 -16.68 -2.99
C GLU A 146 -10.95 -17.53 -1.92
N LYS A 147 -11.69 -17.97 -0.88
CA LYS A 147 -11.13 -18.75 0.24
C LYS A 147 -10.32 -19.98 -0.22
N LYS A 148 -10.82 -20.70 -1.20
CA LYS A 148 -10.17 -21.90 -1.77
C LYS A 148 -8.79 -21.61 -2.35
N ASP A 149 -8.63 -20.41 -2.93
CA ASP A 149 -7.40 -20.00 -3.61
C ASP A 149 -6.37 -19.35 -2.68
N LYS A 150 -6.79 -19.04 -1.44
CA LYS A 150 -5.92 -18.42 -0.38
C LYS A 150 -5.14 -19.43 0.42
N GLN A 151 -5.64 -20.67 0.53
CA GLN A 151 -5.13 -21.68 1.46
C GLN A 151 -3.62 -21.91 1.25
N GLY A 152 -2.84 -21.76 2.33
CA GLY A 152 -1.39 -21.94 2.34
C GLY A 152 -0.58 -20.85 1.61
N LYS A 153 -1.23 -19.82 1.05
CA LYS A 153 -0.56 -18.69 0.39
C LYS A 153 -0.40 -17.52 1.35
N ILE A 154 0.62 -16.71 1.11
CA ILE A 154 0.85 -15.48 1.86
C ILE A 154 -0.31 -14.52 1.56
N ARG A 155 -1.01 -14.10 2.62
CA ARG A 155 -2.11 -13.15 2.53
C ARG A 155 -1.61 -11.74 2.26
N GLN A 156 -0.70 -11.28 3.11
CA GLN A 156 -0.12 -9.94 3.03
C GLN A 156 1.38 -10.00 3.30
N ARG A 157 2.09 -9.06 2.70
CA ARG A 157 3.54 -8.91 2.89
C ARG A 157 3.86 -7.50 3.35
N LEU A 158 4.65 -7.40 4.41
CA LEU A 158 5.24 -6.15 4.84
C LEU A 158 6.53 -5.89 4.06
N LEU A 159 6.54 -4.84 3.25
CA LEU A 159 7.73 -4.38 2.57
C LEU A 159 8.43 -3.33 3.44
N LYS A 160 9.69 -3.58 3.74
CA LYS A 160 10.61 -2.66 4.43
C LYS A 160 11.52 -2.06 3.37
N ILE A 161 11.14 -0.86 2.88
CA ILE A 161 11.74 -0.25 1.69
C ILE A 161 12.77 0.80 2.12
N ARG A 162 13.99 0.70 1.59
CA ARG A 162 15.01 1.73 1.68
C ARG A 162 15.29 2.27 0.28
N ALA A 163 15.00 3.56 0.07
CA ALA A 163 15.19 4.23 -1.21
C ALA A 163 16.22 5.34 -1.11
N LYS A 164 17.01 5.60 -2.18
CA LYS A 164 17.88 6.78 -2.22
C LYS A 164 17.06 8.06 -2.41
N LYS A 165 16.00 7.99 -3.22
CA LYS A 165 15.03 9.08 -3.46
C LYS A 165 13.61 8.55 -3.40
N VAL A 166 12.70 9.39 -2.92
CA VAL A 166 11.27 9.08 -2.85
C VAL A 166 10.49 10.15 -3.59
N ILE A 167 9.58 9.73 -4.46
CA ILE A 167 8.65 10.60 -5.17
C ILE A 167 7.24 10.22 -4.70
N LEU A 168 6.54 11.18 -4.10
CA LEU A 168 5.15 11.02 -3.70
C LEU A 168 4.25 11.58 -4.80
N ALA A 169 3.51 10.71 -5.47
CA ALA A 169 2.55 11.01 -6.53
C ALA A 169 1.16 10.48 -6.17
N THR A 170 0.78 10.62 -4.91
CA THR A 170 -0.40 10.01 -4.30
C THR A 170 -1.73 10.63 -4.74
N GLY A 171 -1.70 11.75 -5.44
CA GLY A 171 -2.89 12.48 -5.84
C GLY A 171 -3.55 13.22 -4.67
N ALA A 172 -4.81 13.58 -4.84
CA ALA A 172 -5.66 14.17 -3.81
C ALA A 172 -6.70 13.15 -3.34
N LEU A 173 -7.13 13.27 -2.09
CA LEU A 173 -8.36 12.67 -1.58
C LEU A 173 -9.51 13.58 -2.01
N GLU A 174 -10.43 13.05 -2.82
CA GLU A 174 -11.67 13.71 -3.20
C GLU A 174 -12.83 13.21 -2.36
#